data_9c2cff7a6d0155fb70e8ae62549b8574
#
_entry.id   9c2cff7a6d0155fb70e8ae62549b8574
#
_cell.length_a   1.000
_cell.length_b   1.000
_cell.length_c   1.000
_cell.angle_alpha   90.00
_cell.angle_beta   90.00
_cell.angle_gamma   90.00
#
_symmetry.space_group_name_H-M   'P 1'
#
loop_
_entity.id
_entity.type
_entity.pdbx_description
1 polymer ?
#
loop_
_entity_poly.entity_id
_entity_poly.type
_entity_poly.pdbx_seq_one_letter_code
_entity_poly.pdbx_strand_id
1 'polypeptide(L)'
;APVFDNICNEGKIKRIDAINPPIYYGGPVMTNLVGCLHSLDYKINTTHVACNNVGFTLDKTIIEDIARAKGPKKYMLTMGISAWHAGQLEAELESLPPRKKTGSWLDLPYDDEIVFGPKLDTLWQDCLLQCVNNTTKSFTDKVFKN
;
A
#
# COMPACT_ATOMS: atom_id res chain seq x y z
N ALA A 1 -17.90 -5.62 -2.88
CA ALA A 1 -16.69 -5.29 -2.15
C ALA A 1 -16.90 -5.60 -0.67
N PRO A 2 -15.89 -6.14 0.02
CA PRO A 2 -16.00 -6.41 1.45
C PRO A 2 -16.17 -5.08 2.19
N VAL A 3 -17.05 -5.09 3.17
CA VAL A 3 -17.35 -3.93 4.00
C VAL A 3 -16.81 -4.18 5.40
N PHE A 4 -16.11 -3.20 5.95
CA PHE A 4 -15.48 -3.32 7.27
C PHE A 4 -16.48 -3.74 8.36
N ASP A 5 -17.69 -3.20 8.30
CA ASP A 5 -18.78 -3.58 9.21
C ASP A 5 -19.05 -5.11 9.18
N ASN A 6 -19.10 -5.70 8.00
CA ASN A 6 -19.32 -7.15 7.87
C ASN A 6 -18.18 -7.95 8.48
N ILE A 7 -16.94 -7.51 8.28
CA ILE A 7 -15.76 -8.16 8.85
C ILE A 7 -15.79 -8.09 10.38
N CYS A 8 -16.17 -6.95 10.94
CA CYS A 8 -16.32 -6.80 12.37
C CYS A 8 -17.42 -7.73 12.92
N ASN A 9 -18.55 -7.80 12.24
CA ASN A 9 -19.67 -8.65 12.64
C ASN A 9 -19.30 -10.14 12.59
N GLU A 10 -18.69 -10.60 11.51
CA GLU A 10 -18.21 -11.98 11.38
C GLU A 10 -17.15 -12.34 12.41
N GLY A 11 -16.22 -11.41 12.66
CA GLY A 11 -15.17 -11.55 13.67
C GLY A 11 -15.61 -11.32 15.11
N LYS A 12 -16.86 -10.97 15.35
CA LYS A 12 -17.40 -10.59 16.66
C LYS A 12 -16.61 -9.44 17.31
N ILE A 13 -16.23 -8.47 16.51
CA ILE A 13 -15.46 -7.30 16.91
C ILE A 13 -16.44 -6.16 17.19
N LYS A 14 -16.35 -5.56 18.39
CA LYS A 14 -17.09 -4.34 18.71
C LYS A 14 -16.49 -3.17 17.94
N ARG A 15 -17.33 -2.51 17.18
CA ARG A 15 -16.94 -1.36 16.35
C ARG A 15 -17.66 -0.10 16.83
N ILE A 16 -16.95 1.02 16.83
CA ILE A 16 -17.57 2.34 16.93
C ILE A 16 -18.31 2.62 15.62
N ASP A 17 -19.58 2.97 15.65
CA ASP A 17 -20.44 3.10 14.46
C ASP A 17 -19.88 4.04 13.39
N ALA A 18 -19.21 5.12 13.79
CA ALA A 18 -18.60 6.07 12.89
C ALA A 18 -17.37 5.51 12.13
N ILE A 19 -16.80 4.38 12.59
CA ILE A 19 -15.60 3.78 12.01
C ILE A 19 -16.01 2.71 11.02
N ASN A 20 -15.97 3.04 9.75
CA ASN A 20 -16.27 2.12 8.66
C ASN A 20 -15.38 2.41 7.45
N PRO A 21 -14.05 2.18 7.58
CA PRO A 21 -13.12 2.46 6.49
C PRO A 21 -13.33 1.54 5.28
N PRO A 22 -12.97 2.00 4.08
CA PRO A 22 -13.00 1.14 2.91
C PRO A 22 -11.95 0.03 2.99
N ILE A 23 -12.24 -1.09 2.33
CA ILE A 23 -11.29 -2.20 2.16
C ILE A 23 -11.04 -2.37 0.66
N TYR A 24 -9.78 -2.33 0.28
CA TYR A 24 -9.36 -2.42 -1.11
C TYR A 24 -8.93 -3.85 -1.47
N TYR A 25 -8.95 -4.16 -2.74
CA TYR A 25 -8.36 -5.39 -3.24
C TYR A 25 -6.83 -5.25 -3.24
N GLY A 26 -6.15 -6.12 -2.50
CA GLY A 26 -4.70 -6.05 -2.31
C GLY A 26 -3.90 -7.03 -3.17
N GLY A 27 -4.56 -8.07 -3.70
CA GLY A 27 -3.89 -9.06 -4.53
C GLY A 27 -4.54 -10.43 -4.48
N PRO A 28 -4.04 -11.39 -5.26
CA PRO A 28 -4.67 -12.69 -5.45
C PRO A 28 -4.37 -13.74 -4.38
N VAL A 29 -3.46 -13.45 -3.46
CA VAL A 29 -3.03 -14.38 -2.41
C VAL A 29 -3.72 -14.03 -1.09
N MET A 30 -4.09 -15.05 -0.31
CA MET A 30 -4.76 -14.87 0.99
C MET A 30 -6.00 -13.95 0.91
N THR A 31 -6.85 -14.17 -0.07
CA THR A 31 -8.00 -13.30 -0.39
C THR A 31 -9.07 -13.25 0.71
N ASN A 32 -8.98 -14.13 1.70
CA ASN A 32 -9.86 -14.17 2.87
C ASN A 32 -9.27 -13.45 4.10
N LEU A 33 -8.07 -12.88 3.99
CA LEU A 33 -7.43 -12.16 5.08
C LEU A 33 -7.40 -10.66 4.81
N VAL A 34 -7.60 -9.88 5.85
CA VAL A 34 -7.48 -8.43 5.82
C VAL A 34 -6.11 -8.03 6.33
N GLY A 35 -5.34 -7.39 5.47
CA GLY A 35 -4.06 -6.78 5.81
C GLY A 35 -4.20 -5.28 6.00
N CYS A 36 -3.25 -4.70 6.70
CA CYS A 36 -3.22 -3.27 6.97
C CYS A 36 -1.84 -2.69 6.69
N LEU A 37 -1.75 -1.77 5.74
CA LEU A 37 -0.64 -0.82 5.65
C LEU A 37 -0.94 0.34 6.58
N HIS A 38 0.04 0.79 7.37
CA HIS A 38 -0.22 1.82 8.36
C HIS A 38 1.02 2.62 8.74
N SER A 39 0.78 3.80 9.32
CA SER A 39 1.84 4.62 9.90
C SER A 39 2.41 3.96 11.16
N LEU A 40 3.67 4.26 11.46
CA LEU A 40 4.42 3.62 12.55
C LEU A 40 4.22 4.26 13.93
N ASP A 41 3.24 5.14 14.09
CA ASP A 41 2.73 5.53 15.40
C ASP A 41 2.01 4.39 16.13
N TYR A 42 1.71 3.33 15.39
CA TYR A 42 1.15 2.08 15.88
C TYR A 42 2.08 0.92 15.51
N LYS A 43 2.38 0.06 16.46
CA LYS A 43 3.20 -1.12 16.22
C LYS A 43 2.86 -2.21 17.23
N ILE A 44 2.61 -3.41 16.75
CA ILE A 44 2.45 -4.62 17.56
C ILE A 44 3.53 -5.65 17.18
N ASN A 45 3.61 -6.75 17.92
CA ASN A 45 4.66 -7.75 17.71
C ASN A 45 4.68 -8.33 16.29
N THR A 46 3.53 -8.39 15.64
CA THR A 46 3.38 -8.96 14.29
C THR A 46 3.51 -7.91 13.18
N THR A 47 3.79 -6.66 13.53
CA THR A 47 4.02 -5.60 12.54
C THR A 47 5.35 -5.79 11.82
N HIS A 48 5.31 -5.81 10.50
CA HIS A 48 6.50 -5.75 9.65
C HIS A 48 6.74 -4.31 9.22
N VAL A 49 7.94 -3.80 9.45
CA VAL A 49 8.33 -2.48 8.97
C VAL A 49 8.74 -2.59 7.50
N ALA A 50 7.93 -2.03 6.61
CA ALA A 50 8.19 -2.07 5.18
C ALA A 50 9.23 -1.03 4.73
N CYS A 51 9.17 0.14 5.36
CA CYS A 51 10.15 1.21 5.18
C CYS A 51 10.07 2.16 6.39
N ASN A 52 10.82 3.25 6.38
CA ASN A 52 10.93 4.16 7.53
C ASN A 52 9.59 4.71 8.03
N ASN A 53 8.58 4.78 7.17
CA ASN A 53 7.31 5.44 7.47
C ASN A 53 6.10 4.49 7.44
N VAL A 54 6.28 3.25 7.01
CA VAL A 54 5.17 2.32 6.76
C VAL A 54 5.41 0.97 7.41
N GLY A 55 4.43 0.52 8.18
CA GLY A 55 4.32 -0.83 8.65
C GLY A 55 3.25 -1.62 7.89
N PHE A 56 3.35 -2.93 7.95
CA PHE A 56 2.33 -3.85 7.48
C PHE A 56 2.01 -4.85 8.58
N THR A 57 0.73 -5.01 8.87
CA THR A 57 0.24 -5.93 9.89
C THR A 57 -0.87 -6.79 9.32
N LEU A 58 -0.71 -8.10 9.45
CA LEU A 58 -1.69 -9.11 9.05
C LEU A 58 -2.18 -9.85 10.31
N ASP A 59 -2.82 -9.12 11.21
CA ASP A 59 -3.23 -9.63 12.51
C ASP A 59 -4.58 -9.04 12.88
N LYS A 60 -5.48 -9.87 13.39
CA LYS A 60 -6.81 -9.46 13.83
C LYS A 60 -6.74 -8.31 14.85
N THR A 61 -5.71 -8.26 15.67
CA THR A 61 -5.56 -7.22 16.70
C THR A 61 -5.62 -5.81 16.14
N ILE A 62 -4.99 -5.55 14.96
CA ILE A 62 -5.05 -4.21 14.36
C ILE A 62 -6.48 -3.85 13.91
N ILE A 63 -7.23 -4.83 13.42
CA ILE A 63 -8.62 -4.61 13.03
C ILE A 63 -9.47 -4.25 14.26
N GLU A 64 -9.26 -4.95 15.37
CA GLU A 64 -9.93 -4.66 16.64
C GLU A 64 -9.59 -3.25 17.14
N ASP A 65 -8.33 -2.87 17.07
CA ASP A 65 -7.86 -1.55 17.52
C ASP A 65 -8.40 -0.43 16.61
N ILE A 66 -8.42 -0.63 15.30
CA ILE A 66 -9.04 0.32 14.36
C ILE A 66 -10.53 0.47 14.66
N ALA A 67 -11.24 -0.63 14.89
CA ALA A 67 -12.67 -0.63 15.19
C ALA A 67 -13.01 0.18 16.44
N ARG A 68 -12.08 0.28 17.39
CA ARG A 68 -12.20 1.03 18.64
C ARG A 68 -11.57 2.43 18.61
N ALA A 69 -11.14 2.90 17.44
CA ALA A 69 -10.40 4.16 17.28
C ALA A 69 -9.07 4.20 18.07
N LYS A 70 -8.43 3.06 18.26
CA LYS A 70 -7.12 2.90 18.93
C LYS A 70 -6.01 2.40 17.98
N GLY A 71 -6.29 2.39 16.70
CA GLY A 71 -5.33 2.00 15.69
C GLY A 71 -4.38 3.13 15.27
N PRO A 72 -3.65 2.92 14.16
CA PRO A 72 -2.76 3.93 13.62
C PRO A 72 -3.52 5.16 13.11
N LYS A 73 -2.84 6.29 13.03
CA LYS A 73 -3.41 7.54 12.51
C LYS A 73 -3.68 7.46 11.01
N LYS A 74 -2.80 6.80 10.27
CA LYS A 74 -2.94 6.59 8.82
C LYS A 74 -2.90 5.10 8.55
N TYR A 75 -3.88 4.62 7.77
CA TYR A 75 -3.93 3.21 7.41
C TYR A 75 -4.71 3.00 6.12
N MET A 76 -4.43 1.88 5.49
CA MET A 76 -5.17 1.36 4.35
C MET A 76 -5.40 -0.13 4.56
N LEU A 77 -6.65 -0.54 4.53
CA LEU A 77 -7.04 -1.93 4.65
C LEU A 77 -7.13 -2.59 3.27
N THR A 78 -6.56 -3.77 3.15
CA THR A 78 -6.63 -4.57 1.92
C THR A 78 -7.11 -5.98 2.21
N MET A 79 -7.84 -6.55 1.28
CA MET A 79 -8.17 -7.96 1.29
C MET A 79 -7.33 -8.66 0.22
N GLY A 80 -6.58 -9.67 0.65
CA GLY A 80 -5.55 -10.29 -0.18
C GLY A 80 -4.27 -9.47 -0.30
N ILE A 81 -3.25 -10.16 -0.76
CA ILE A 81 -1.91 -9.59 -0.99
C ILE A 81 -1.35 -10.10 -2.31
N SER A 82 -0.32 -9.44 -2.81
CA SER A 82 0.54 -10.01 -3.84
C SER A 82 1.78 -10.60 -3.18
N ALA A 83 2.29 -11.68 -3.72
CA ALA A 83 3.46 -12.36 -3.20
C ALA A 83 4.37 -12.80 -4.36
N TRP A 84 5.65 -12.81 -4.10
CA TRP A 84 6.68 -13.23 -5.04
C TRP A 84 7.56 -14.30 -4.41
N HIS A 85 8.01 -15.25 -5.21
CA HIS A 85 9.07 -16.16 -4.80
C HIS A 85 10.41 -15.41 -4.71
N ALA A 86 11.35 -15.97 -3.97
CA ALA A 86 12.69 -15.42 -3.86
C ALA A 86 13.32 -15.21 -5.27
N GLY A 87 13.77 -13.99 -5.54
CA GLY A 87 14.35 -13.60 -6.83
C GLY A 87 13.37 -13.25 -7.94
N GLN A 88 12.08 -13.55 -7.77
CA GLN A 88 11.08 -13.26 -8.80
C GLN A 88 10.85 -11.76 -8.96
N LEU A 89 10.63 -11.03 -7.87
CA LEU A 89 10.39 -9.58 -7.93
C LEU A 89 11.63 -8.85 -8.47
N GLU A 90 12.81 -9.25 -8.03
CA GLU A 90 14.07 -8.69 -8.50
C GLU A 90 14.24 -8.89 -10.02
N ALA A 91 13.88 -10.07 -10.52
CA ALA A 91 13.93 -10.35 -11.96
C ALA A 91 12.93 -9.48 -12.75
N GLU A 92 11.75 -9.26 -12.21
CA GLU A 92 10.75 -8.36 -12.81
C GLU A 92 11.23 -6.90 -12.80
N LEU A 93 11.84 -6.45 -11.71
CA LEU A 93 12.40 -5.09 -11.59
C LEU A 93 13.59 -4.85 -12.50
N GLU A 94 14.40 -5.85 -12.77
CA GLU A 94 15.50 -5.76 -13.75
C GLU A 94 15.00 -5.48 -15.17
N SER A 95 13.73 -5.72 -15.45
CA SER A 95 13.10 -5.38 -16.72
C SER A 95 12.65 -3.91 -16.82
N LEU A 96 12.90 -3.09 -15.80
CA LEU A 96 12.57 -1.66 -15.84
C LEU A 96 13.34 -0.92 -16.95
N PRO A 97 12.71 0.04 -17.64
CA PRO A 97 13.42 0.90 -18.57
C PRO A 97 14.60 1.62 -17.90
N PRO A 98 15.74 1.83 -18.58
CA PRO A 98 16.00 1.52 -19.99
C PRO A 98 16.55 0.11 -20.26
N ARG A 99 16.62 -0.77 -19.25
CA ARG A 99 17.35 -2.04 -19.34
C ARG A 99 16.67 -3.08 -20.24
N LYS A 100 15.32 -3.11 -20.25
CA LYS A 100 14.55 -4.01 -21.13
C LYS A 100 13.34 -3.31 -21.73
N LYS A 101 12.98 -3.74 -22.94
CA LYS A 101 11.85 -3.19 -23.70
C LYS A 101 10.48 -3.56 -23.16
N THR A 102 10.39 -4.49 -22.23
CA THR A 102 9.13 -5.05 -21.70
C THR A 102 9.00 -4.83 -20.21
N GLY A 103 9.48 -3.70 -19.71
CA GLY A 103 9.35 -3.37 -18.29
C GLY A 103 7.88 -3.35 -17.85
N SER A 104 7.57 -4.14 -16.84
CA SER A 104 6.23 -4.24 -16.26
C SER A 104 6.01 -3.31 -15.07
N TRP A 105 7.08 -2.69 -14.58
CA TRP A 105 7.09 -1.88 -13.39
C TRP A 105 7.56 -0.46 -13.66
N LEU A 106 6.90 0.48 -12.99
CA LEU A 106 7.36 1.85 -12.83
C LEU A 106 7.46 2.11 -11.33
N ASP A 107 8.55 2.70 -10.88
CA ASP A 107 8.73 3.02 -9.48
C ASP A 107 8.60 4.51 -9.21
N LEU A 108 8.08 4.84 -8.05
CA LEU A 108 7.99 6.18 -7.52
C LEU A 108 8.61 6.23 -6.13
N PRO A 109 9.24 7.34 -5.76
CA PRO A 109 9.59 7.57 -4.36
C PRO A 109 8.36 7.45 -3.47
N TYR A 110 8.57 7.00 -2.23
CA TYR A 110 7.48 6.93 -1.26
C TYR A 110 6.83 8.31 -1.07
N ASP A 111 5.50 8.31 -1.04
CA ASP A 111 4.67 9.48 -0.81
C ASP A 111 3.45 9.09 0.02
N ASP A 112 3.28 9.73 1.18
CA ASP A 112 2.16 9.50 2.10
C ASP A 112 0.80 9.64 1.42
N GLU A 113 0.65 10.65 0.56
CA GLU A 113 -0.62 10.90 -0.14
C GLU A 113 -0.96 9.80 -1.15
N ILE A 114 0.04 9.25 -1.81
CA ILE A 114 -0.17 8.12 -2.73
C ILE A 114 -0.59 6.88 -1.94
N VAL A 115 0.07 6.59 -0.82
CA VAL A 115 -0.20 5.38 -0.03
C VAL A 115 -1.46 5.49 0.80
N PHE A 116 -1.64 6.60 1.53
CA PHE A 116 -2.72 6.76 2.51
C PHE A 116 -3.79 7.77 2.11
N GLY A 117 -3.54 8.59 1.09
CA GLY A 117 -4.51 9.56 0.60
C GLY A 117 -5.73 8.93 -0.08
N PRO A 118 -6.69 9.75 -0.51
CA PRO A 118 -7.87 9.26 -1.22
C PRO A 118 -7.52 8.46 -2.46
N LYS A 119 -8.18 7.32 -2.68
CA LYS A 119 -8.00 6.49 -3.86
C LYS A 119 -8.92 6.98 -4.97
N LEU A 120 -8.51 8.04 -5.64
CA LEU A 120 -9.23 8.61 -6.78
C LEU A 120 -9.09 7.73 -8.02
N ASP A 121 -10.08 7.78 -8.91
CA ASP A 121 -10.04 7.04 -10.18
C ASP A 121 -8.85 7.45 -11.06
N THR A 122 -8.31 8.65 -10.84
CA THR A 122 -7.16 9.20 -11.57
C THR A 122 -5.81 8.80 -10.99
N LEU A 123 -5.77 8.03 -9.89
CA LEU A 123 -4.52 7.73 -9.18
C LEU A 123 -3.45 7.11 -10.08
N TRP A 124 -3.84 6.17 -10.93
CA TRP A 124 -2.91 5.53 -11.88
C TRP A 124 -2.30 6.55 -12.84
N GLN A 125 -3.14 7.39 -13.45
CA GLN A 125 -2.69 8.41 -14.38
C GLN A 125 -1.79 9.44 -13.68
N ASP A 126 -2.15 9.84 -12.47
CA ASP A 126 -1.37 10.80 -11.68
C ASP A 126 0.01 10.23 -11.34
N CYS A 127 0.08 8.98 -10.92
CA CYS A 127 1.34 8.29 -10.65
C CYS A 127 2.19 8.14 -11.92
N LEU A 128 1.58 7.78 -13.04
CA LEU A 128 2.26 7.68 -14.33
C LEU A 128 2.85 9.02 -14.76
N LEU A 129 2.09 10.10 -14.61
CA LEU A 129 2.55 11.46 -14.91
C LEU A 129 3.74 11.86 -14.04
N GLN A 130 3.74 11.52 -12.75
CA GLN A 130 4.88 11.74 -11.87
C GLN A 130 6.12 10.97 -12.33
N CYS A 131 5.98 9.72 -12.77
CA CYS A 131 7.09 8.95 -13.33
C CYS A 131 7.69 9.65 -14.55
N VAL A 132 6.87 10.14 -15.46
CA VAL A 132 7.30 10.87 -16.65
C VAL A 132 7.99 12.18 -16.27
N ASN A 133 7.43 12.96 -15.37
CA ASN A 133 8.00 14.23 -14.91
C ASN A 133 9.35 14.03 -14.21
N ASN A 134 9.45 13.03 -13.37
CA ASN A 134 10.71 12.70 -12.67
C ASN A 134 11.81 12.28 -13.66
N THR A 135 11.47 11.50 -14.68
CA THR A 135 12.40 11.11 -15.73
C THR A 135 12.87 12.32 -16.54
N THR A 136 11.95 13.19 -16.94
CA THR A 136 12.26 14.42 -17.68
C THR A 136 13.15 15.35 -16.86
N LYS A 137 12.86 15.53 -15.59
CA LYS A 137 13.68 16.36 -14.68
C LYS A 137 15.08 15.80 -14.54
N SER A 138 15.23 14.51 -14.34
CA SER A 138 16.52 13.82 -14.24
C SER A 138 17.34 14.01 -15.51
N PHE A 139 16.72 13.90 -16.68
CA PHE A 139 17.37 14.14 -17.96
C PHE A 139 17.84 15.60 -18.10
N THR A 140 16.98 16.56 -17.77
CA THR A 140 17.31 17.98 -17.80
C THR A 140 18.48 18.30 -16.85
N ASP A 141 18.47 17.76 -15.64
CA ASP A 141 19.55 17.94 -14.67
C ASP A 141 20.88 17.40 -15.19
N LYS A 142 20.88 16.27 -15.87
CA LYS A 142 22.08 15.68 -16.48
C LYS A 142 22.63 16.50 -17.64
N VAL A 143 21.76 17.10 -18.43
CA VAL A 143 22.14 17.85 -19.65
C VAL A 143 22.60 19.27 -19.31
N PHE A 144 21.98 19.94 -18.32
CA PHE A 144 22.18 21.36 -18.06
C PHE A 144 22.97 21.70 -16.80
N LYS A 145 23.38 20.72 -15.99
CA LYS A 145 24.17 20.93 -14.75
C LYS A 145 25.65 20.62 -14.86
N ASN A 146 26.16 20.50 -16.03
CA ASN A 146 27.60 20.32 -16.23
C ASN A 146 28.33 21.66 -16.22
#